data_d4111cd1d12aa0df7c120ea52ce6f424
#
_entry.id   d4111cd1d12aa0df7c120ea52ce6f424
#
_cell.length_a   1.000
_cell.length_b   1.000
_cell.length_c   1.000
_cell.angle_alpha   90.00
_cell.angle_beta   90.00
_cell.angle_gamma   90.00
#
_symmetry.space_group_name_H-M   'P 1'
#
loop_
_entity.id
_entity.type
_entity.pdbx_description
1 polymer ?
#
loop_
_entity_poly.entity_id
_entity_poly.type
_entity_poly.pdbx_seq_one_letter_code
_entity_poly.pdbx_strand_id
1 'polypeptide(L)'
;MANKINVPNNRQTSSVIEEHSSQQTNHTEKYSLLNHLFSFLRGRNSTSLRDDLTVALTTDNEKDTALFSPEERTMLHNILRLREARVDDVMIPRSEIKALEITTPLEEALKCFAKIGHSRIPVYAETLDDPRGMIHIRDILNYITRFIINSIQTEQKSNVLQLNHSYLHTPIGELDLIRTVLFVPSSMLASKLLTRMQTTRTQMALVIDEYGGTDGLVSMEDIVELVVGDIEDEHDNVDNAIVREHNNKWLVDARTELEDVEKALGPDFIVGEYGDDVDTIGGLIVSILDRIPAKGEVIEAVPGYRFHILEADKRRIKRLRIFRTPENENFKNNVIPKE
;
A
#
# COMPACT_ATOMS: atom_id res chain seq x y z
N MET A 1 66.03 13.65 -25.02
CA MET A 1 65.80 14.91 -25.77
C MET A 1 64.56 15.54 -25.18
N ALA A 2 64.64 16.33 -24.26
CA ALA A 2 64.78 17.74 -23.99
C ALA A 2 64.06 18.65 -24.98
N ASN A 3 63.07 19.38 -24.49
CA ASN A 3 62.86 20.81 -24.58
C ASN A 3 61.52 21.18 -23.89
N LYS A 4 61.61 21.81 -22.90
CA LYS A 4 61.58 23.13 -22.22
C LYS A 4 61.23 24.27 -23.17
N ILE A 5 60.48 25.25 -22.56
CA ILE A 5 60.40 26.70 -22.80
C ILE A 5 58.91 27.13 -23.03
N ASN A 6 58.28 28.14 -22.44
CA ASN A 6 58.60 29.16 -21.49
C ASN A 6 57.31 29.98 -21.23
N VAL A 7 57.14 30.48 -20.05
CA VAL A 7 56.14 31.52 -19.68
C VAL A 7 56.66 32.89 -20.18
N PRO A 8 55.79 33.86 -20.50
CA PRO A 8 55.90 35.11 -19.75
C PRO A 8 54.56 35.73 -19.28
N ASN A 9 54.71 36.32 -18.13
CA ASN A 9 53.88 37.23 -17.41
C ASN A 9 53.84 38.60 -18.12
N ASN A 10 52.72 39.33 -18.15
CA ASN A 10 52.66 40.75 -17.80
C ASN A 10 51.27 41.37 -17.78
N ARG A 11 50.92 41.89 -16.60
CA ARG A 11 50.45 43.23 -16.21
C ARG A 11 49.35 43.95 -17.01
N GLN A 12 48.31 44.27 -16.20
CA GLN A 12 47.67 45.60 -16.03
C GLN A 12 47.06 46.28 -17.25
N THR A 13 45.76 46.55 -17.19
CA THR A 13 45.25 47.91 -16.92
C THR A 13 43.72 47.90 -16.73
N SER A 14 43.28 48.71 -15.81
CA SER A 14 41.96 49.19 -15.43
C SER A 14 41.15 49.80 -16.58
N SER A 15 39.82 49.62 -16.54
CA SER A 15 38.83 50.70 -16.44
C SER A 15 37.42 50.27 -16.86
N VAL A 16 36.50 50.53 -15.97
CA VAL A 16 35.28 51.31 -16.13
C VAL A 16 34.03 50.62 -16.71
N ILE A 17 33.08 50.41 -15.80
CA ILE A 17 31.63 50.67 -15.76
C ILE A 17 30.79 50.26 -16.99
N GLU A 18 29.79 49.43 -16.76
CA GLU A 18 28.39 49.81 -16.76
C GLU A 18 27.45 48.66 -16.32
N GLU A 19 26.44 49.03 -15.60
CA GLU A 19 25.35 48.27 -15.00
C GLU A 19 24.56 47.50 -16.03
N HIS A 20 24.17 46.25 -15.69
CA HIS A 20 22.80 45.79 -15.91
C HIS A 20 22.39 44.84 -14.79
N SER A 21 21.55 45.38 -13.94
CA SER A 21 20.70 44.69 -12.98
C SER A 21 19.80 43.66 -13.70
N SER A 22 19.72 42.46 -13.21
CA SER A 22 18.43 41.84 -12.83
C SER A 22 18.55 40.33 -12.52
N GLN A 23 17.92 39.99 -11.42
CA GLN A 23 17.45 38.65 -11.05
C GLN A 23 18.46 37.67 -10.42
N GLN A 24 18.84 38.00 -9.19
CA GLN A 24 19.15 37.01 -8.15
C GLN A 24 18.19 37.24 -6.99
N THR A 25 17.07 36.62 -7.03
CA THR A 25 16.21 36.42 -5.86
C THR A 25 15.64 35.03 -5.96
N ASN A 26 15.93 34.20 -4.97
CA ASN A 26 15.13 33.08 -4.43
C ASN A 26 15.92 31.86 -3.94
N HIS A 27 17.23 31.97 -3.67
CA HIS A 27 17.96 30.85 -3.05
C HIS A 27 18.39 31.09 -1.59
N THR A 28 18.27 32.29 -1.07
CA THR A 28 18.73 32.65 0.28
C THR A 28 17.66 32.48 1.37
N GLU A 29 16.39 32.43 1.03
CA GLU A 29 15.34 32.30 2.05
C GLU A 29 15.20 30.88 2.60
N LYS A 30 15.47 29.83 1.79
CA LYS A 30 15.38 28.43 2.25
C LYS A 30 16.41 28.06 3.32
N TYR A 31 17.58 28.67 3.32
CA TYR A 31 18.62 28.43 4.35
C TYR A 31 18.38 29.21 5.66
N SER A 32 17.65 30.31 5.61
CA SER A 32 17.26 31.06 6.79
C SER A 32 16.24 30.33 7.66
N LEU A 33 15.31 29.58 7.04
CA LEU A 33 14.26 28.83 7.74
C LEU A 33 14.82 27.60 8.45
N LEU A 34 15.78 26.90 7.83
CA LEU A 34 16.48 25.79 8.50
C LEU A 34 17.27 26.26 9.73
N ASN A 35 17.88 27.42 9.68
CA ASN A 35 18.58 28.02 10.83
C ASN A 35 17.61 28.47 11.94
N HIS A 36 16.38 28.85 11.63
CA HIS A 36 15.36 29.15 12.62
C HIS A 36 14.83 27.89 13.30
N LEU A 37 14.65 26.79 12.53
CA LEU A 37 14.30 25.47 13.09
C LEU A 37 15.42 24.96 14.03
N PHE A 38 16.68 25.11 13.63
CA PHE A 38 17.84 24.74 14.47
C PHE A 38 18.00 25.63 15.71
N SER A 39 17.61 26.90 15.67
CA SER A 39 17.68 27.77 16.84
C SER A 39 16.61 27.47 17.89
N PHE A 40 15.43 27.01 17.45
CA PHE A 40 14.35 26.57 18.33
C PHE A 40 14.69 25.26 19.07
N LEU A 41 15.44 24.37 18.40
CA LEU A 41 15.88 23.08 18.94
C LEU A 41 17.03 23.20 19.97
N ARG A 42 17.70 24.35 20.08
CA ARG A 42 18.88 24.54 20.94
C ARG A 42 18.57 24.97 22.36
N GLY A 43 17.30 25.25 22.68
CA GLY A 43 16.89 25.88 23.95
C GLY A 43 16.05 25.03 24.90
N ARG A 44 15.77 23.75 24.61
CA ARG A 44 14.90 22.92 25.45
C ARG A 44 15.60 21.65 25.95
N ASN A 45 15.64 21.51 27.27
CA ASN A 45 16.12 20.31 27.98
C ASN A 45 15.40 19.05 27.47
N SER A 46 16.18 18.10 26.98
CA SER A 46 15.98 16.63 26.91
C SER A 46 14.59 16.05 26.56
N THR A 47 13.74 16.75 25.84
CA THR A 47 12.67 16.10 25.09
C THR A 47 13.28 15.54 23.80
N SER A 48 12.89 14.32 23.43
CA SER A 48 13.39 13.70 22.20
C SER A 48 13.04 14.62 21.03
N LEU A 49 13.98 14.87 20.12
CA LEU A 49 13.76 15.64 18.88
C LEU A 49 12.53 15.15 18.09
N ARG A 50 12.18 13.89 18.30
CA ARG A 50 11.01 13.22 17.76
C ARG A 50 9.72 13.72 18.41
N ASP A 51 9.71 13.88 19.75
CA ASP A 51 8.53 14.37 20.47
C ASP A 51 8.23 15.80 20.08
N ASP A 52 9.27 16.61 19.90
CA ASP A 52 9.15 17.98 19.41
C ASP A 52 8.62 18.04 17.96
N LEU A 53 9.08 17.12 17.08
CA LEU A 53 8.55 16.98 15.72
C LEU A 53 7.11 16.50 15.70
N THR A 54 6.77 15.52 16.53
CA THR A 54 5.39 15.02 16.63
C THR A 54 4.44 16.11 17.09
N VAL A 55 4.85 16.90 18.10
CA VAL A 55 4.08 18.05 18.58
C VAL A 55 3.96 19.12 17.49
N ALA A 56 5.04 19.44 16.77
CA ALA A 56 5.00 20.41 15.68
C ALA A 56 4.08 19.99 14.51
N LEU A 57 4.01 18.70 14.23
CA LEU A 57 3.13 18.15 13.16
C LEU A 57 1.65 18.06 13.60
N THR A 58 1.38 17.96 14.91
CA THR A 58 0.01 17.84 15.45
C THR A 58 -0.61 19.17 15.88
N THR A 59 0.21 20.24 16.01
CA THR A 59 -0.28 21.55 16.43
C THR A 59 -0.70 22.35 15.20
N ASP A 60 -2.00 22.60 15.07
CA ASP A 60 -2.60 23.48 14.06
C ASP A 60 -2.28 24.97 14.33
N ASN A 61 -1.02 25.36 14.23
CA ASN A 61 -0.66 26.77 14.20
C ASN A 61 -0.79 27.29 12.78
N GLU A 62 -1.67 28.24 12.54
CA GLU A 62 -1.90 28.89 11.24
C GLU A 62 -0.62 29.42 10.56
N LYS A 63 0.46 29.59 11.31
CA LYS A 63 1.77 30.04 10.80
C LYS A 63 2.64 28.91 10.26
N ASP A 64 2.41 27.64 10.69
CA ASP A 64 3.18 26.47 10.29
C ASP A 64 2.51 25.71 9.13
N THR A 65 1.23 26.01 8.82
CA THR A 65 0.51 25.47 7.66
C THR A 65 1.15 25.79 6.32
N ALA A 66 2.01 26.79 6.27
CA ALA A 66 2.72 27.20 5.04
C ALA A 66 3.97 26.36 4.70
N LEU A 67 4.45 25.50 5.62
CA LEU A 67 5.71 24.77 5.44
C LEU A 67 5.55 23.38 4.82
N PHE A 68 4.46 22.70 5.11
CA PHE A 68 4.18 21.35 4.61
C PHE A 68 2.73 21.25 4.16
N SER A 69 2.50 20.55 3.05
CA SER A 69 1.14 20.22 2.64
C SER A 69 0.50 19.23 3.63
N PRO A 70 -0.83 19.08 3.66
CA PRO A 70 -1.50 18.09 4.50
C PRO A 70 -0.97 16.67 4.25
N GLU A 71 -0.69 16.31 2.99
CA GLU A 71 -0.14 15.02 2.58
C GLU A 71 1.28 14.83 3.11
N GLU A 72 2.14 15.85 2.98
CA GLU A 72 3.51 15.82 3.52
C GLU A 72 3.53 15.63 5.04
N ARG A 73 2.60 16.27 5.77
CA ARG A 73 2.46 16.09 7.21
C ARG A 73 2.03 14.67 7.56
N THR A 74 1.07 14.13 6.81
CA THR A 74 0.61 12.75 6.99
C THR A 74 1.75 11.77 6.75
N MET A 75 2.51 11.92 5.66
CA MET A 75 3.68 11.09 5.39
C MET A 75 4.74 11.19 6.50
N LEU A 76 5.06 12.41 6.96
CA LEU A 76 6.02 12.60 8.05
C LEU A 76 5.55 11.92 9.35
N HIS A 77 4.28 12.04 9.68
CA HIS A 77 3.69 11.35 10.82
C HIS A 77 3.77 9.83 10.67
N ASN A 78 3.46 9.31 9.50
CA ASN A 78 3.52 7.89 9.19
C ASN A 78 4.96 7.35 9.25
N ILE A 79 5.96 8.11 8.77
CA ILE A 79 7.38 7.77 8.91
C ILE A 79 7.79 7.64 10.39
N LEU A 80 7.31 8.53 11.26
CA LEU A 80 7.57 8.45 12.69
C LEU A 80 6.92 7.19 13.31
N ARG A 81 5.74 6.80 12.85
CA ARG A 81 5.03 5.60 13.30
C ARG A 81 5.67 4.31 12.77
N LEU A 82 6.21 4.30 11.53
CA LEU A 82 6.84 3.12 10.94
C LEU A 82 7.94 2.52 11.82
N ARG A 83 8.60 3.34 12.64
CA ARG A 83 9.65 2.87 13.56
C ARG A 83 9.11 1.91 14.64
N GLU A 84 7.85 2.03 15.01
CA GLU A 84 7.18 1.26 16.05
C GLU A 84 6.31 0.16 15.47
N ALA A 85 5.88 0.32 14.23
CA ALA A 85 5.05 -0.64 13.53
C ALA A 85 5.75 -2.00 13.41
N ARG A 86 5.03 -3.06 13.70
CA ARG A 86 5.47 -4.45 13.60
C ARG A 86 4.91 -5.09 12.34
N VAL A 87 5.42 -6.25 12.01
CA VAL A 87 4.97 -7.04 10.88
C VAL A 87 3.51 -7.48 11.06
N ASP A 88 3.09 -7.80 12.29
CA ASP A 88 1.70 -8.15 12.62
C ASP A 88 0.69 -7.01 12.38
N ASP A 89 1.15 -5.75 12.44
CA ASP A 89 0.28 -4.59 12.17
C ASP A 89 -0.05 -4.41 10.68
N VAL A 90 0.74 -5.05 9.78
CA VAL A 90 0.67 -4.84 8.32
C VAL A 90 0.46 -6.11 7.51
N MET A 91 0.63 -7.28 8.13
CA MET A 91 0.54 -8.53 7.41
C MET A 91 -0.89 -8.82 6.94
N ILE A 92 -0.99 -9.46 5.79
CA ILE A 92 -2.19 -10.17 5.36
C ILE A 92 -2.28 -11.44 6.21
N PRO A 93 -3.35 -11.66 6.99
CA PRO A 93 -3.47 -12.82 7.84
C PRO A 93 -3.60 -14.11 7.02
N ARG A 94 -3.20 -15.24 7.60
CA ARG A 94 -3.20 -16.57 6.97
C ARG A 94 -4.50 -16.90 6.22
N SER A 95 -5.65 -16.56 6.80
CA SER A 95 -6.96 -16.83 6.22
C SER A 95 -7.23 -16.12 4.89
N GLU A 96 -6.51 -15.05 4.62
CA GLU A 96 -6.66 -14.21 3.43
C GLU A 96 -5.58 -14.47 2.37
N ILE A 97 -4.55 -15.26 2.69
CA ILE A 97 -3.46 -15.58 1.76
C ILE A 97 -4.03 -16.36 0.57
N LYS A 98 -3.83 -15.80 -0.62
CA LYS A 98 -4.05 -16.52 -1.88
C LYS A 98 -2.72 -17.15 -2.31
N ALA A 99 -2.67 -18.47 -2.35
CA ALA A 99 -1.46 -19.23 -2.65
C ALA A 99 -1.75 -20.32 -3.69
N LEU A 100 -0.71 -20.82 -4.33
CA LEU A 100 -0.76 -21.92 -5.28
C LEU A 100 -0.04 -23.15 -4.70
N GLU A 101 -0.62 -24.30 -4.89
CA GLU A 101 0.08 -25.57 -4.61
C GLU A 101 1.13 -25.83 -5.68
N ILE A 102 2.27 -26.40 -5.31
CA ILE A 102 3.40 -26.69 -6.20
C ILE A 102 3.01 -27.61 -7.37
N THR A 103 1.99 -28.45 -7.17
CA THR A 103 1.41 -29.38 -8.15
C THR A 103 0.44 -28.71 -9.13
N THR A 104 0.09 -27.42 -8.91
CA THR A 104 -0.84 -26.69 -9.77
C THR A 104 -0.32 -26.59 -11.21
N PRO A 105 -1.12 -26.95 -12.23
CA PRO A 105 -0.77 -26.76 -13.63
C PRO A 105 -0.58 -25.29 -13.98
N LEU A 106 0.33 -25.00 -14.93
CA LEU A 106 0.61 -23.62 -15.37
C LEU A 106 -0.65 -22.88 -15.85
N GLU A 107 -1.56 -23.57 -16.53
CA GLU A 107 -2.84 -22.99 -16.98
C GLU A 107 -3.69 -22.48 -15.81
N GLU A 108 -3.80 -23.26 -14.75
CA GLU A 108 -4.55 -22.89 -13.56
C GLU A 108 -3.87 -21.74 -12.79
N ALA A 109 -2.53 -21.76 -12.73
CA ALA A 109 -1.77 -20.68 -12.17
C ALA A 109 -2.03 -19.35 -12.92
N LEU A 110 -2.07 -19.36 -14.25
CA LEU A 110 -2.41 -18.20 -15.07
C LEU A 110 -3.83 -17.69 -14.79
N LYS A 111 -4.81 -18.58 -14.70
CA LYS A 111 -6.20 -18.23 -14.35
C LYS A 111 -6.26 -17.59 -12.95
N CYS A 112 -5.48 -18.13 -12.03
CA CYS A 112 -5.37 -17.60 -10.67
C CYS A 112 -4.82 -16.16 -10.67
N PHE A 113 -3.70 -15.91 -11.38
CA PHE A 113 -3.14 -14.57 -11.54
C PHE A 113 -4.15 -13.58 -12.16
N ALA A 114 -4.85 -14.00 -13.21
CA ALA A 114 -5.85 -13.16 -13.87
C ALA A 114 -7.03 -12.82 -12.94
N LYS A 115 -7.43 -13.75 -12.06
CA LYS A 115 -8.53 -13.54 -11.11
C LYS A 115 -8.15 -12.67 -9.93
N ILE A 116 -6.93 -12.86 -9.39
CA ILE A 116 -6.47 -12.18 -8.17
C ILE A 116 -5.96 -10.79 -8.47
N GLY A 117 -5.32 -10.56 -9.63
CA GLY A 117 -4.74 -9.28 -10.03
C GLY A 117 -3.39 -8.97 -9.38
N HIS A 118 -2.83 -9.85 -8.54
CA HIS A 118 -1.52 -9.64 -7.92
C HIS A 118 -0.39 -10.07 -8.84
N SER A 119 0.77 -9.41 -8.73
CA SER A 119 1.95 -9.77 -9.51
C SER A 119 2.72 -10.97 -8.96
N ARG A 120 2.51 -11.32 -7.69
CA ARG A 120 3.23 -12.38 -6.96
C ARG A 120 2.24 -13.20 -6.15
N ILE A 121 2.43 -14.51 -6.19
CA ILE A 121 1.62 -15.45 -5.42
C ILE A 121 2.56 -16.43 -4.71
N PRO A 122 2.41 -16.67 -3.41
CA PRO A 122 3.19 -17.67 -2.68
C PRO A 122 2.86 -19.07 -3.17
N VAL A 123 3.84 -19.96 -3.13
CA VAL A 123 3.73 -21.36 -3.50
C VAL A 123 4.03 -22.24 -2.30
N TYR A 124 3.21 -23.25 -2.08
CA TYR A 124 3.35 -24.21 -0.99
C TYR A 124 3.30 -25.66 -1.53
N ALA A 125 3.81 -26.62 -0.75
CA ALA A 125 3.52 -28.02 -0.95
C ALA A 125 2.34 -28.42 -0.05
N GLU A 126 1.76 -29.45 -0.03
CA GLU A 126 0.68 -30.01 0.80
C GLU A 126 -0.15 -28.99 1.63
N THR A 127 0.51 -28.10 2.41
CA THR A 127 -0.14 -27.08 3.26
C THR A 127 0.60 -25.76 3.20
N LEU A 128 -0.05 -24.66 3.63
CA LEU A 128 0.59 -23.34 3.75
C LEU A 128 1.78 -23.33 4.75
N ASP A 129 1.90 -24.34 5.60
CA ASP A 129 3.01 -24.47 6.55
C ASP A 129 4.26 -25.11 5.93
N ASP A 130 4.15 -25.58 4.66
CA ASP A 130 5.28 -26.00 3.85
C ASP A 130 5.49 -25.05 2.64
N PRO A 131 5.85 -23.79 2.87
CA PRO A 131 6.05 -22.81 1.81
C PRO A 131 7.31 -23.10 1.01
N ARG A 132 7.20 -23.11 -0.31
CA ARG A 132 8.29 -23.38 -1.25
C ARG A 132 8.90 -22.10 -1.85
N GLY A 133 8.20 -20.99 -1.74
CA GLY A 133 8.63 -19.72 -2.28
C GLY A 133 7.47 -18.90 -2.85
N MET A 134 7.72 -18.18 -3.92
CA MET A 134 6.70 -17.44 -4.64
C MET A 134 6.92 -17.54 -6.15
N ILE A 135 5.86 -17.37 -6.91
CA ILE A 135 5.91 -17.24 -8.36
C ILE A 135 5.52 -15.82 -8.77
N HIS A 136 6.21 -15.27 -9.77
CA HIS A 136 5.95 -13.95 -10.30
C HIS A 136 5.37 -14.06 -11.69
N ILE A 137 4.27 -13.34 -11.99
CA ILE A 137 3.61 -13.38 -13.32
C ILE A 137 4.58 -13.09 -14.48
N ARG A 138 5.58 -12.22 -14.29
CA ARG A 138 6.62 -11.93 -15.28
C ARG A 138 7.44 -13.15 -15.67
N ASP A 139 7.71 -14.05 -14.69
CA ASP A 139 8.49 -15.26 -14.98
C ASP A 139 7.69 -16.25 -15.83
N ILE A 140 6.40 -16.38 -15.50
CA ILE A 140 5.47 -17.17 -16.32
C ILE A 140 5.41 -16.62 -17.74
N LEU A 141 5.26 -15.30 -17.92
CA LEU A 141 5.23 -14.67 -19.22
C LEU A 141 6.54 -14.87 -19.99
N ASN A 142 7.69 -14.72 -19.32
CA ASN A 142 8.99 -15.00 -19.92
C ASN A 142 9.14 -16.46 -20.34
N TYR A 143 8.69 -17.39 -19.52
CA TYR A 143 8.70 -18.81 -19.82
C TYR A 143 7.87 -19.11 -21.08
N ILE A 144 6.63 -18.66 -21.13
CA ILE A 144 5.72 -18.84 -22.26
C ILE A 144 6.32 -18.21 -23.53
N THR A 145 6.85 -16.99 -23.44
CA THR A 145 7.44 -16.28 -24.57
C THR A 145 8.64 -17.04 -25.15
N ARG A 146 9.53 -17.56 -24.28
CA ARG A 146 10.66 -18.39 -24.72
C ARG A 146 10.20 -19.66 -25.41
N PHE A 147 9.17 -20.31 -24.88
CA PHE A 147 8.61 -21.52 -25.45
C PHE A 147 8.03 -21.26 -26.84
N ILE A 148 7.25 -20.17 -26.99
CA ILE A 148 6.69 -19.77 -28.31
C ILE A 148 7.79 -19.47 -29.33
N ILE A 149 8.81 -18.68 -28.95
CA ILE A 149 9.91 -18.32 -29.85
C ILE A 149 10.67 -19.57 -30.31
N ASN A 150 10.99 -20.49 -29.41
CA ASN A 150 11.66 -21.74 -29.72
C ASN A 150 10.84 -22.61 -30.67
N SER A 151 9.53 -22.69 -30.45
CA SER A 151 8.62 -23.45 -31.31
C SER A 151 8.56 -22.88 -32.74
N ILE A 152 8.54 -21.54 -32.88
CA ILE A 152 8.56 -20.88 -34.19
C ILE A 152 9.89 -21.14 -34.95
N GLN A 153 11.02 -21.19 -34.24
CA GLN A 153 12.33 -21.44 -34.85
C GLN A 153 12.51 -22.89 -35.31
N THR A 154 11.83 -23.81 -34.64
CA THR A 154 11.96 -25.25 -34.93
C THR A 154 11.04 -25.69 -36.09
N GLU A 155 9.92 -25.01 -36.33
CA GLU A 155 8.92 -25.35 -37.34
C GLU A 155 8.97 -24.39 -38.56
N GLN A 156 9.94 -24.56 -39.44
CA GLN A 156 10.02 -23.79 -40.70
C GLN A 156 8.90 -24.07 -41.72
N LYS A 157 7.86 -24.86 -41.46
CA LYS A 157 6.90 -25.31 -42.49
C LYS A 157 5.41 -25.40 -42.15
N SER A 158 4.90 -24.88 -41.06
CA SER A 158 3.43 -24.88 -40.87
C SER A 158 2.89 -23.54 -40.35
N ASN A 159 2.01 -22.96 -41.17
CA ASN A 159 1.35 -21.66 -40.97
C ASN A 159 0.31 -21.64 -39.83
N VAL A 160 0.37 -22.53 -38.87
CA VAL A 160 -0.54 -22.56 -37.71
C VAL A 160 0.32 -22.64 -36.45
N LEU A 161 0.28 -21.63 -35.63
CA LEU A 161 0.70 -21.66 -34.23
C LEU A 161 -0.12 -22.76 -33.49
N GLN A 162 0.21 -24.00 -33.71
CA GLN A 162 -0.19 -25.07 -32.81
C GLN A 162 0.69 -24.93 -31.57
N LEU A 163 0.26 -24.07 -30.67
CA LEU A 163 0.71 -24.07 -29.28
C LEU A 163 0.49 -25.50 -28.77
N ASN A 164 1.58 -26.26 -28.70
CA ASN A 164 1.50 -27.60 -28.13
C ASN A 164 1.09 -27.43 -26.67
N HIS A 165 -0.20 -27.64 -26.35
CA HIS A 165 -0.81 -27.32 -25.04
C HIS A 165 -0.19 -28.11 -23.89
N SER A 166 0.71 -29.07 -24.17
CA SER A 166 1.29 -29.93 -23.13
C SER A 166 2.01 -29.17 -22.03
N TYR A 167 2.70 -28.06 -22.35
CA TYR A 167 3.41 -27.25 -21.33
C TYR A 167 2.48 -26.54 -20.36
N LEU A 168 1.23 -26.25 -20.77
CA LEU A 168 0.22 -25.64 -19.91
C LEU A 168 -0.24 -26.56 -18.78
N HIS A 169 -0.15 -27.87 -18.98
CA HIS A 169 -0.52 -28.87 -17.98
C HIS A 169 0.66 -29.25 -17.06
N THR A 170 1.86 -28.71 -17.32
CA THR A 170 3.02 -28.98 -16.46
C THR A 170 2.85 -28.28 -15.11
N PRO A 171 3.06 -29.00 -13.98
CA PRO A 171 3.06 -28.41 -12.66
C PRO A 171 4.07 -27.26 -12.52
N ILE A 172 3.68 -26.20 -11.82
CA ILE A 172 4.56 -25.03 -11.65
C ILE A 172 5.87 -25.37 -10.93
N GLY A 173 5.87 -26.41 -10.10
CA GLY A 173 7.05 -26.90 -9.40
C GLY A 173 8.12 -27.49 -10.31
N GLU A 174 7.77 -27.92 -11.50
CA GLU A 174 8.71 -28.50 -12.48
C GLU A 174 9.31 -27.47 -13.44
N LEU A 175 8.83 -26.20 -13.37
CA LEU A 175 9.16 -25.17 -14.37
C LEU A 175 10.34 -24.27 -13.98
N ASP A 176 10.95 -24.48 -12.81
CA ASP A 176 12.04 -23.62 -12.27
C ASP A 176 11.66 -22.11 -12.23
N LEU A 177 10.36 -21.84 -11.90
CA LEU A 177 9.81 -20.49 -11.84
C LEU A 177 9.66 -19.99 -10.39
N ILE A 178 9.90 -20.86 -9.39
CA ILE A 178 9.70 -20.53 -7.98
C ILE A 178 10.91 -19.76 -7.46
N ARG A 179 10.66 -18.56 -6.97
CA ARG A 179 11.67 -17.69 -6.33
C ARG A 179 11.62 -17.86 -4.82
N THR A 180 12.74 -17.62 -4.18
CA THR A 180 12.83 -17.57 -2.71
C THR A 180 12.04 -16.39 -2.15
N VAL A 181 11.48 -16.58 -0.96
CA VAL A 181 10.84 -15.54 -0.13
C VAL A 181 11.61 -15.36 1.17
N LEU A 182 11.36 -14.26 1.88
CA LEU A 182 11.87 -14.07 3.24
C LEU A 182 10.94 -14.75 4.24
N PHE A 183 11.52 -15.25 5.33
CA PHE A 183 10.79 -15.74 6.49
C PHE A 183 11.11 -14.84 7.67
N VAL A 184 10.07 -14.35 8.35
CA VAL A 184 10.17 -13.37 9.42
C VAL A 184 9.16 -13.64 10.53
N PRO A 185 9.46 -13.35 11.80
CA PRO A 185 8.49 -13.42 12.88
C PRO A 185 7.54 -12.20 12.83
N SER A 186 6.31 -12.35 13.30
CA SER A 186 5.30 -11.29 13.39
C SER A 186 5.76 -10.10 14.24
N SER A 187 6.56 -10.35 15.27
CA SER A 187 7.11 -9.33 16.17
C SER A 187 8.23 -8.45 15.58
N MET A 188 8.73 -8.76 14.37
CA MET A 188 9.75 -7.95 13.70
C MET A 188 9.21 -6.55 13.39
N LEU A 189 10.08 -5.52 13.52
CA LEU A 189 9.70 -4.17 13.09
C LEU A 189 9.59 -4.08 11.57
N ALA A 190 8.52 -3.45 11.08
CA ALA A 190 8.26 -3.25 9.66
C ALA A 190 9.43 -2.51 8.96
N SER A 191 10.03 -1.53 9.62
CA SER A 191 11.21 -0.81 9.11
C SER A 191 12.44 -1.72 8.91
N LYS A 192 12.64 -2.71 9.79
CA LYS A 192 13.72 -3.70 9.64
C LYS A 192 13.43 -4.66 8.50
N LEU A 193 12.15 -5.07 8.35
CA LEU A 193 11.74 -5.92 7.24
C LEU A 193 11.95 -5.20 5.92
N LEU A 194 11.56 -3.93 5.80
CA LEU A 194 11.76 -3.12 4.59
C LEU A 194 13.24 -3.07 4.19
N THR A 195 14.13 -2.79 5.16
CA THR A 195 15.60 -2.79 4.92
C THR A 195 16.10 -4.14 4.44
N ARG A 196 15.58 -5.23 5.03
CA ARG A 196 15.96 -6.60 4.65
C ARG A 196 15.47 -6.92 3.23
N MET A 197 14.23 -6.56 2.89
CA MET A 197 13.65 -6.72 1.54
C MET A 197 14.48 -5.97 0.48
N GLN A 198 14.88 -4.72 0.76
CA GLN A 198 15.72 -3.93 -0.13
C GLN A 198 17.10 -4.57 -0.33
N THR A 199 17.74 -5.01 0.75
CA THR A 199 19.08 -5.61 0.71
C THR A 199 19.10 -6.94 -0.06
N THR A 200 18.07 -7.77 0.15
CA THR A 200 17.96 -9.08 -0.51
C THR A 200 17.26 -9.00 -1.87
N ARG A 201 16.74 -7.83 -2.24
CA ARG A 201 15.91 -7.62 -3.45
C ARG A 201 14.71 -8.55 -3.51
N THR A 202 14.14 -8.87 -2.36
CA THR A 202 12.98 -9.73 -2.21
C THR A 202 11.80 -8.86 -1.78
N GLN A 203 10.70 -8.92 -2.50
CA GLN A 203 9.54 -8.03 -2.29
C GLN A 203 8.39 -8.71 -1.55
N MET A 204 8.60 -9.91 -1.00
CA MET A 204 7.60 -10.67 -0.27
C MET A 204 8.25 -11.41 0.89
N ALA A 205 7.58 -11.42 2.03
CA ALA A 205 7.95 -12.19 3.21
C ALA A 205 6.75 -13.01 3.70
N LEU A 206 7.00 -14.23 4.12
CA LEU A 206 6.06 -15.05 4.87
C LEU A 206 6.32 -14.85 6.36
N VAL A 207 5.27 -14.64 7.10
CA VAL A 207 5.30 -14.47 8.55
C VAL A 207 5.13 -15.83 9.17
N ILE A 208 6.07 -16.20 10.05
CA ILE A 208 6.14 -17.53 10.66
C ILE A 208 5.92 -17.40 12.15
N ASP A 209 5.06 -18.25 12.71
CA ASP A 209 4.81 -18.38 14.12
C ASP A 209 5.94 -19.13 14.86
N GLU A 210 5.81 -19.27 16.18
CA GLU A 210 6.80 -19.93 17.05
C GLU A 210 6.89 -21.46 16.80
N TYR A 211 5.91 -22.03 16.12
CA TYR A 211 5.83 -23.45 15.80
C TYR A 211 6.28 -23.78 14.37
N GLY A 212 6.63 -22.73 13.60
CA GLY A 212 7.04 -22.85 12.20
C GLY A 212 5.88 -22.84 11.21
N GLY A 213 4.66 -22.56 11.66
CA GLY A 213 3.48 -22.38 10.80
C GLY A 213 3.48 -21.02 10.14
N THR A 214 2.80 -20.93 8.98
CA THR A 214 2.61 -19.65 8.29
C THR A 214 1.44 -18.90 8.93
N ASP A 215 1.73 -17.74 9.52
CA ASP A 215 0.79 -16.87 10.20
C ASP A 215 0.24 -15.76 9.28
N GLY A 216 1.06 -15.30 8.35
CA GLY A 216 0.69 -14.23 7.43
C GLY A 216 1.65 -14.06 6.26
N LEU A 217 1.40 -13.02 5.50
CA LEU A 217 2.20 -12.59 4.36
C LEU A 217 2.35 -11.07 4.38
N VAL A 218 3.54 -10.56 4.06
CA VAL A 218 3.79 -9.12 3.88
C VAL A 218 4.50 -8.89 2.56
N SER A 219 4.02 -7.96 1.79
CA SER A 219 4.71 -7.43 0.62
C SER A 219 5.50 -6.16 0.95
N MET A 220 6.40 -5.74 0.06
CA MET A 220 7.09 -4.46 0.19
C MET A 220 6.09 -3.31 0.03
N GLU A 221 5.12 -3.52 -0.83
CA GLU A 221 4.03 -2.59 -1.12
C GLU A 221 3.24 -2.25 0.15
N ASP A 222 2.87 -3.24 0.97
CA ASP A 222 2.13 -3.06 2.23
C ASP A 222 2.92 -2.18 3.24
N ILE A 223 4.26 -2.37 3.30
CA ILE A 223 5.10 -1.56 4.20
C ILE A 223 5.26 -0.13 3.69
N VAL A 224 5.34 0.06 2.38
CA VAL A 224 5.43 1.40 1.77
C VAL A 224 4.11 2.15 1.95
N GLU A 225 2.98 1.46 1.84
CA GLU A 225 1.65 2.02 2.11
C GLU A 225 1.52 2.59 3.52
N LEU A 226 2.16 1.97 4.55
CA LEU A 226 2.22 2.55 5.90
C LEU A 226 2.85 3.96 5.94
N VAL A 227 3.77 4.25 5.03
CA VAL A 227 4.48 5.54 4.97
C VAL A 227 3.72 6.54 4.12
N VAL A 228 3.37 6.11 2.92
CA VAL A 228 2.76 7.00 1.92
C VAL A 228 1.28 7.24 2.25
N GLY A 229 0.64 6.29 2.94
CA GLY A 229 -0.80 6.23 3.08
C GLY A 229 -1.43 5.72 1.79
N ASP A 230 -2.74 5.67 1.73
CA ASP A 230 -3.44 5.48 0.45
C ASP A 230 -3.00 6.64 -0.46
N ILE A 231 -2.32 6.35 -1.57
CA ILE A 231 -1.98 7.35 -2.59
C ILE A 231 -3.32 7.71 -3.23
N GLU A 232 -3.91 8.81 -2.77
CA GLU A 232 -5.01 9.43 -3.51
C GLU A 232 -4.42 9.84 -4.87
N ASP A 233 -4.93 9.27 -5.95
CA ASP A 233 -4.58 9.72 -7.30
C ASP A 233 -5.03 11.18 -7.40
N GLU A 234 -4.14 12.11 -7.77
CA GLU A 234 -4.44 13.54 -7.97
C GLU A 234 -5.61 13.76 -8.96
N HIS A 235 -6.03 12.68 -9.63
CA HIS A 235 -7.19 12.62 -10.52
C HIS A 235 -8.44 12.01 -9.86
N ASP A 236 -8.39 11.64 -8.58
CA ASP A 236 -9.61 11.30 -7.85
C ASP A 236 -10.40 12.59 -7.64
N ASN A 237 -11.13 12.92 -8.69
CA ASN A 237 -12.04 14.04 -8.73
C ASN A 237 -12.94 14.01 -7.48
N VAL A 238 -13.08 15.16 -6.86
CA VAL A 238 -13.98 15.46 -5.73
C VAL A 238 -15.44 15.03 -5.99
N ASP A 239 -15.72 14.57 -7.20
CA ASP A 239 -17.06 14.13 -7.66
C ASP A 239 -17.32 12.62 -7.51
N ASN A 240 -16.33 11.79 -7.17
CA ASN A 240 -16.59 10.36 -6.97
C ASN A 240 -16.83 10.06 -5.49
N ALA A 241 -18.07 10.17 -5.07
CA ALA A 241 -18.52 9.83 -3.72
C ALA A 241 -18.25 8.36 -3.34
N ILE A 242 -18.06 7.48 -4.33
CA ILE A 242 -17.73 6.06 -4.16
C ILE A 242 -16.63 5.68 -5.16
N VAL A 243 -15.49 5.20 -4.65
CA VAL A 243 -14.41 4.62 -5.45
C VAL A 243 -14.34 3.13 -5.19
N ARG A 244 -14.50 2.31 -6.23
CA ARG A 244 -14.35 0.86 -6.13
C ARG A 244 -12.85 0.50 -6.16
N GLU A 245 -12.33 0.01 -5.06
CA GLU A 245 -10.98 -0.51 -4.94
C GLU A 245 -10.89 -1.99 -5.38
N HIS A 246 -9.69 -2.54 -5.47
CA HIS A 246 -9.48 -3.95 -5.73
C HIS A 246 -10.02 -4.82 -4.57
N ASN A 247 -10.35 -6.08 -4.85
CA ASN A 247 -10.77 -7.08 -3.84
C ASN A 247 -12.08 -6.80 -3.09
N ASN A 248 -13.14 -6.35 -3.80
CA ASN A 248 -14.44 -6.09 -3.17
C ASN A 248 -14.38 -5.09 -2.01
N LYS A 249 -13.57 -4.04 -2.18
CA LYS A 249 -13.45 -2.91 -1.28
C LYS A 249 -13.97 -1.66 -1.97
N TRP A 250 -14.58 -0.77 -1.20
CA TRP A 250 -15.07 0.52 -1.68
C TRP A 250 -14.63 1.61 -0.71
N LEU A 251 -13.99 2.64 -1.22
CA LEU A 251 -13.72 3.87 -0.50
C LEU A 251 -14.92 4.78 -0.70
N VAL A 252 -15.49 5.30 0.38
CA VAL A 252 -16.77 6.03 0.35
C VAL A 252 -16.67 7.29 1.21
N ASP A 253 -17.11 8.44 0.66
CA ASP A 253 -17.37 9.64 1.47
C ASP A 253 -18.58 9.37 2.36
N ALA A 254 -18.49 9.69 3.65
CA ALA A 254 -19.56 9.40 4.59
C ALA A 254 -20.88 10.17 4.33
N ARG A 255 -20.84 11.19 3.48
CA ARG A 255 -22.03 11.95 3.03
C ARG A 255 -22.72 11.33 1.81
N THR A 256 -22.16 10.27 1.27
CA THR A 256 -22.77 9.57 0.12
C THR A 256 -24.16 9.05 0.51
N GLU A 257 -25.12 9.25 -0.36
CA GLU A 257 -26.48 8.77 -0.18
C GLU A 257 -26.52 7.24 -0.15
N LEU A 258 -27.34 6.67 0.73
CA LEU A 258 -27.46 5.22 0.89
C LEU A 258 -27.88 4.54 -0.42
N GLU A 259 -28.78 5.15 -1.18
CA GLU A 259 -29.19 4.62 -2.48
C GLU A 259 -28.02 4.44 -3.46
N ASP A 260 -27.04 5.36 -3.46
CA ASP A 260 -25.87 5.25 -4.32
C ASP A 260 -24.89 4.20 -3.81
N VAL A 261 -24.77 4.06 -2.51
CA VAL A 261 -24.01 2.97 -1.89
C VAL A 261 -24.62 1.61 -2.22
N GLU A 262 -25.94 1.46 -2.11
CA GLU A 262 -26.67 0.25 -2.47
C GLU A 262 -26.48 -0.11 -3.94
N LYS A 263 -26.58 0.85 -4.84
CA LYS A 263 -26.31 0.66 -6.29
C LYS A 263 -24.87 0.18 -6.54
N ALA A 264 -23.91 0.72 -5.80
CA ALA A 264 -22.49 0.39 -5.98
C ALA A 264 -22.10 -0.97 -5.39
N LEU A 265 -22.67 -1.36 -4.25
CA LEU A 265 -22.35 -2.61 -3.54
C LEU A 265 -23.20 -3.78 -4.06
N GLY A 266 -24.38 -3.49 -4.58
CA GLY A 266 -25.32 -4.46 -5.17
C GLY A 266 -26.38 -4.96 -4.20
N PRO A 267 -27.26 -5.89 -4.66
CA PRO A 267 -28.49 -6.29 -3.95
C PRO A 267 -28.29 -7.03 -2.63
N ASP A 268 -27.06 -7.44 -2.33
CA ASP A 268 -26.72 -8.09 -1.08
C ASP A 268 -26.48 -7.09 0.07
N PHE A 269 -26.41 -5.80 -0.22
CA PHE A 269 -26.28 -4.74 0.76
C PHE A 269 -27.67 -4.33 1.24
N ILE A 270 -28.11 -4.91 2.36
CA ILE A 270 -29.44 -4.69 2.93
C ILE A 270 -29.31 -3.96 4.25
N VAL A 271 -29.72 -2.71 4.30
CA VAL A 271 -29.58 -1.82 5.47
C VAL A 271 -30.61 -2.11 6.56
N GLY A 272 -31.75 -2.72 6.22
CA GLY A 272 -32.83 -3.01 7.17
C GLY A 272 -33.56 -1.76 7.66
N GLU A 273 -34.18 -1.83 8.83
CA GLU A 273 -35.01 -0.76 9.42
C GLU A 273 -34.23 0.53 9.73
N TYR A 274 -32.90 0.46 9.83
CA TYR A 274 -32.06 1.63 10.09
C TYR A 274 -31.91 2.57 8.90
N GLY A 275 -32.28 2.11 7.69
CA GLY A 275 -32.23 2.91 6.47
C GLY A 275 -33.38 3.91 6.34
N ASP A 276 -34.49 3.70 7.04
CA ASP A 276 -35.71 4.50 6.88
C ASP A 276 -35.57 5.93 7.43
N ASP A 277 -34.69 6.15 8.39
CA ASP A 277 -34.50 7.43 9.09
C ASP A 277 -33.19 8.16 8.73
N VAL A 278 -32.38 7.63 7.79
CA VAL A 278 -31.07 8.18 7.46
C VAL A 278 -30.79 8.19 5.95
N ASP A 279 -30.29 9.30 5.45
CA ASP A 279 -30.05 9.50 4.02
C ASP A 279 -28.63 9.09 3.60
N THR A 280 -27.65 9.02 4.52
CA THR A 280 -26.24 8.84 4.19
C THR A 280 -25.60 7.66 4.90
N ILE A 281 -24.52 7.09 4.29
CA ILE A 281 -23.80 5.96 4.88
C ILE A 281 -23.15 6.33 6.23
N GLY A 282 -22.69 7.56 6.40
CA GLY A 282 -22.18 8.05 7.68
C GLY A 282 -23.27 8.15 8.74
N GLY A 283 -24.47 8.60 8.36
CA GLY A 283 -25.65 8.63 9.20
C GLY A 283 -26.07 7.25 9.66
N LEU A 284 -26.08 6.27 8.76
CA LEU A 284 -26.38 4.88 9.07
C LEU A 284 -25.47 4.32 10.17
N ILE A 285 -24.16 4.50 10.03
CA ILE A 285 -23.19 3.99 11.00
C ILE A 285 -23.40 4.65 12.38
N VAL A 286 -23.63 5.96 12.40
CA VAL A 286 -23.89 6.68 13.65
C VAL A 286 -25.21 6.25 14.27
N SER A 287 -26.26 6.04 13.48
CA SER A 287 -27.57 5.55 13.96
C SER A 287 -27.46 4.16 14.59
N ILE A 288 -26.71 3.24 13.99
CA ILE A 288 -26.52 1.88 14.52
C ILE A 288 -25.69 1.88 15.82
N LEU A 289 -24.65 2.74 15.91
CA LEU A 289 -23.74 2.78 17.05
C LEU A 289 -24.19 3.71 18.19
N ASP A 290 -25.14 4.59 17.91
CA ASP A 290 -25.55 5.71 18.79
C ASP A 290 -24.38 6.60 19.27
N ARG A 291 -23.31 6.62 18.44
CA ARG A 291 -22.11 7.45 18.66
C ARG A 291 -21.31 7.64 17.37
N ILE A 292 -20.41 8.61 17.37
CA ILE A 292 -19.42 8.75 16.30
C ILE A 292 -18.24 7.82 16.59
N PRO A 293 -17.91 6.89 15.67
CA PRO A 293 -16.77 6.00 15.84
C PRO A 293 -15.44 6.74 15.67
N ALA A 294 -14.38 6.20 16.27
CA ALA A 294 -13.05 6.75 16.17
C ALA A 294 -12.37 6.39 14.81
N LYS A 295 -11.40 7.20 14.38
CA LYS A 295 -10.53 6.84 13.26
C LYS A 295 -9.82 5.51 13.54
N GLY A 296 -9.81 4.61 12.55
CA GLY A 296 -9.23 3.27 12.64
C GLY A 296 -10.17 2.21 13.21
N GLU A 297 -11.37 2.58 13.63
CA GLU A 297 -12.36 1.63 14.14
C GLU A 297 -12.99 0.83 13.00
N VAL A 298 -13.17 -0.49 13.24
CA VAL A 298 -13.83 -1.41 12.30
C VAL A 298 -15.18 -1.81 12.88
N ILE A 299 -16.23 -1.69 12.09
CA ILE A 299 -17.61 -1.85 12.51
C ILE A 299 -18.30 -2.87 11.61
N GLU A 300 -19.08 -3.76 12.21
CA GLU A 300 -19.97 -4.70 11.51
C GLU A 300 -21.42 -4.23 11.66
N ALA A 301 -21.80 -3.21 10.88
CA ALA A 301 -23.10 -2.56 10.98
C ALA A 301 -24.16 -3.19 10.07
N VAL A 302 -23.73 -3.80 8.95
CA VAL A 302 -24.61 -4.44 7.96
C VAL A 302 -24.15 -5.87 7.75
N PRO A 303 -25.05 -6.87 7.76
CA PRO A 303 -24.68 -8.26 7.53
C PRO A 303 -23.89 -8.46 6.23
N GLY A 304 -22.76 -9.15 6.28
CA GLY A 304 -21.89 -9.39 5.12
C GLY A 304 -20.95 -8.24 4.77
N TYR A 305 -20.95 -7.14 5.54
CA TYR A 305 -20.09 -5.99 5.31
C TYR A 305 -19.41 -5.49 6.59
N ARG A 306 -18.15 -5.07 6.45
CA ARG A 306 -17.38 -4.37 7.49
C ARG A 306 -17.03 -2.97 7.03
N PHE A 307 -17.08 -2.02 7.95
CA PHE A 307 -16.82 -0.61 7.72
C PHE A 307 -15.60 -0.19 8.52
N HIS A 308 -14.55 0.20 7.85
CA HIS A 308 -13.34 0.74 8.47
C HIS A 308 -13.37 2.26 8.39
N ILE A 309 -13.33 2.93 9.51
CA ILE A 309 -13.38 4.38 9.60
C ILE A 309 -11.99 4.95 9.31
N LEU A 310 -11.81 5.53 8.14
CA LEU A 310 -10.55 6.12 7.73
C LEU A 310 -10.36 7.53 8.30
N GLU A 311 -11.46 8.30 8.35
CA GLU A 311 -11.43 9.67 8.84
C GLU A 311 -12.73 10.02 9.56
N ALA A 312 -12.63 10.53 10.79
CA ALA A 312 -13.74 11.04 11.56
C ALA A 312 -13.28 12.21 12.43
N ASP A 313 -14.20 13.15 12.73
CA ASP A 313 -14.02 14.19 13.73
C ASP A 313 -15.04 14.03 14.86
N LYS A 314 -15.05 14.97 15.83
CA LYS A 314 -15.96 14.91 16.99
C LYS A 314 -17.45 15.05 16.63
N ARG A 315 -17.77 15.40 15.39
CA ARG A 315 -19.13 15.72 14.94
C ARG A 315 -19.64 14.75 13.87
N ARG A 316 -18.75 14.12 13.10
CA ARG A 316 -19.14 13.24 11.98
C ARG A 316 -18.01 12.33 11.50
N ILE A 317 -18.39 11.26 10.83
CA ILE A 317 -17.52 10.48 9.96
C ILE A 317 -17.32 11.29 8.68
N LYS A 318 -16.10 11.29 8.13
CA LYS A 318 -15.78 11.94 6.86
C LYS A 318 -15.59 10.92 5.74
N ARG A 319 -14.80 9.86 6.00
CA ARG A 319 -14.43 8.87 5.00
C ARG A 319 -14.36 7.49 5.63
N LEU A 320 -14.79 6.49 4.90
CA LEU A 320 -14.79 5.10 5.35
C LEU A 320 -14.51 4.15 4.20
N ARG A 321 -14.02 2.97 4.52
CA ARG A 321 -13.82 1.88 3.56
C ARG A 321 -14.78 0.74 3.90
N ILE A 322 -15.50 0.26 2.89
CA ILE A 322 -16.44 -0.86 3.02
C ILE A 322 -15.77 -2.11 2.48
N PHE A 323 -15.84 -3.20 3.24
CA PHE A 323 -15.34 -4.52 2.87
C PHE A 323 -16.49 -5.50 2.81
N ARG A 324 -16.60 -6.27 1.74
CA ARG A 324 -17.51 -7.40 1.69
C ARG A 324 -16.85 -8.59 2.40
N THR A 325 -17.48 -9.08 3.45
CA THR A 325 -17.04 -10.29 4.16
C THR A 325 -17.53 -11.51 3.38
N PRO A 326 -16.69 -12.51 3.05
CA PRO A 326 -17.19 -13.77 2.51
C PRO A 326 -18.12 -14.39 3.53
N GLU A 327 -19.29 -14.88 3.06
CA GLU A 327 -20.29 -15.56 3.89
C GLU A 327 -19.63 -16.74 4.65
N ASN A 328 -19.45 -16.54 5.95
CA ASN A 328 -19.29 -17.66 6.87
C ASN A 328 -20.68 -18.07 7.35
N GLU A 329 -21.05 -19.31 7.17
CA GLU A 329 -22.37 -19.94 7.43
C GLU A 329 -22.88 -19.87 8.89
N ASN A 330 -22.36 -18.98 9.76
CA ASN A 330 -22.62 -18.99 11.19
C ASN A 330 -23.52 -17.87 11.76
N PHE A 331 -24.13 -17.01 10.93
CA PHE A 331 -25.01 -15.93 11.44
C PHE A 331 -26.48 -16.30 11.62
N LYS A 332 -26.86 -17.57 11.62
CA LYS A 332 -28.29 -17.97 11.82
C LYS A 332 -28.77 -18.00 13.28
N ASN A 333 -27.98 -17.67 14.28
CA ASN A 333 -28.36 -17.93 15.68
C ASN A 333 -28.15 -16.82 16.71
N ASN A 334 -28.19 -15.55 16.35
CA ASN A 334 -28.24 -14.50 17.42
C ASN A 334 -29.23 -13.37 17.08
N VAL A 335 -30.48 -13.74 16.92
CA VAL A 335 -31.58 -12.80 17.18
C VAL A 335 -31.88 -12.87 18.67
N ILE A 336 -31.43 -11.89 19.41
CA ILE A 336 -31.83 -11.72 20.82
C ILE A 336 -33.27 -11.20 20.82
N PRO A 337 -34.25 -11.93 21.40
CA PRO A 337 -35.60 -11.39 21.57
C PRO A 337 -35.55 -10.28 22.62
N LYS A 338 -36.05 -9.11 22.28
CA LYS A 338 -36.41 -8.11 23.30
C LYS A 338 -37.68 -8.56 24.01
N GLU A 339 -37.57 -8.84 25.29
CA GLU A 339 -38.70 -8.70 26.24
C GLU A 339 -38.86 -7.25 26.69
#